data_8f01937a79d0f8f4d545ed00b06eef7e
#
_entry.id   8f01937a79d0f8f4d545ed00b06eef7e
#
_cell.length_a   1.000
_cell.length_b   1.000
_cell.length_c   1.000
_cell.angle_alpha   90.00
_cell.angle_beta   90.00
_cell.angle_gamma   90.00
#
_symmetry.space_group_name_H-M   'P 1'
#
loop_
_entity.id
_entity.type
_entity.pdbx_description
1 polymer ?
#
loop_
_entity_poly.entity_id
_entity_poly.type
_entity_poly.pdbx_seq_one_letter_code
_entity_poly.pdbx_strand_id
1 'polypeptide(L)'
;MAATQQAAAALIEEAERLAERGWRLFPCAPRSKVPRLKGWQTVATSDLATIRKWAAKYPGCNWAVATGKGSGVFVLDVDGEKGRASLATLEGQHWPLPDTLTSQTGRVDGGEHRWFKYPAGCEIRCSASKLGQCLDIRAAGGYVIVAPSIHETGRPYQWVEPQRPVADAPTWMIELLADKTEKPSVSRPERFGILTAGERSWQS
;
A
#
# COMPACT_ATOMS: atom_id res chain seq x y z
N MET A 1 -16.97 -17.95 -25.81
CA MET A 1 -17.89 -17.37 -24.81
C MET A 1 -17.64 -17.91 -23.40
N ALA A 2 -17.53 -19.22 -23.19
CA ALA A 2 -17.29 -19.80 -21.84
C ALA A 2 -16.00 -19.31 -21.16
N ALA A 3 -14.86 -19.24 -21.85
CA ALA A 3 -13.58 -18.77 -21.29
C ALA A 3 -13.63 -17.30 -20.84
N THR A 4 -14.33 -16.44 -21.57
CA THR A 4 -14.50 -15.02 -21.21
C THR A 4 -15.38 -14.87 -19.97
N GLN A 5 -16.40 -15.72 -19.84
CA GLN A 5 -17.30 -15.72 -18.69
C GLN A 5 -16.57 -16.24 -17.43
N GLN A 6 -15.75 -17.27 -17.58
CA GLN A 6 -14.92 -17.81 -16.49
C GLN A 6 -13.88 -16.80 -16.01
N ALA A 7 -13.23 -16.08 -16.93
CA ALA A 7 -12.28 -15.02 -16.58
C ALA A 7 -12.97 -13.86 -15.82
N ALA A 8 -14.18 -13.47 -16.23
CA ALA A 8 -14.95 -12.44 -15.54
C ALA A 8 -15.39 -12.89 -14.14
N ALA A 9 -15.75 -14.18 -13.96
CA ALA A 9 -16.07 -14.74 -12.66
C ALA A 9 -14.85 -14.69 -11.72
N ALA A 10 -13.68 -15.12 -12.18
CA ALA A 10 -12.45 -15.08 -11.38
C ALA A 10 -12.07 -13.64 -10.94
N LEU A 11 -12.33 -12.64 -11.78
CA LEU A 11 -12.10 -11.23 -11.43
C LEU A 11 -12.99 -10.76 -10.27
N ILE A 12 -14.27 -11.14 -10.26
CA ILE A 12 -15.20 -10.73 -9.20
C ILE A 12 -14.94 -11.53 -7.90
N GLU A 13 -14.73 -12.84 -8.00
CA GLU A 13 -14.40 -13.69 -6.84
C GLU A 13 -13.18 -13.15 -6.09
N GLU A 14 -12.14 -12.78 -6.81
CA GLU A 14 -10.96 -12.21 -6.19
C GLU A 14 -11.21 -10.83 -5.59
N ALA A 15 -11.99 -9.97 -6.27
CA ALA A 15 -12.35 -8.68 -5.70
C ALA A 15 -13.15 -8.84 -4.40
N GLU A 16 -14.08 -9.80 -4.33
CA GLU A 16 -14.83 -10.10 -3.12
C GLU A 16 -13.91 -10.62 -2.00
N ARG A 17 -13.00 -11.55 -2.32
CA ARG A 17 -12.02 -12.09 -1.36
C ARG A 17 -11.12 -10.99 -0.75
N LEU A 18 -10.70 -10.02 -1.56
CA LEU A 18 -9.89 -8.89 -1.09
C LEU A 18 -10.74 -7.92 -0.25
N ALA A 19 -11.99 -7.69 -0.63
CA ALA A 19 -12.93 -6.88 0.14
C ALA A 19 -13.22 -7.48 1.53
N GLU A 20 -13.34 -8.79 1.64
CA GLU A 20 -13.51 -9.51 2.92
C GLU A 20 -12.29 -9.33 3.85
N ARG A 21 -11.11 -9.06 3.30
CA ARG A 21 -9.92 -8.64 4.07
C ARG A 21 -9.98 -7.18 4.54
N GLY A 22 -11.03 -6.44 4.18
CA GLY A 22 -11.19 -5.02 4.47
C GLY A 22 -10.51 -4.09 3.45
N TRP A 23 -10.02 -4.62 2.32
CA TRP A 23 -9.38 -3.80 1.29
C TRP A 23 -10.44 -3.05 0.48
N ARG A 24 -10.17 -1.79 0.20
CA ARG A 24 -11.08 -0.91 -0.54
C ARG A 24 -10.79 -0.98 -2.04
N LEU A 25 -11.73 -1.51 -2.80
CA LEU A 25 -11.58 -1.73 -4.24
C LEU A 25 -12.39 -0.72 -5.05
N PHE A 26 -12.00 -0.61 -6.31
CA PHE A 26 -12.75 0.09 -7.35
C PHE A 26 -12.41 -0.46 -8.74
N PRO A 27 -13.35 -0.33 -9.73
CA PRO A 27 -13.12 -0.82 -11.08
C PRO A 27 -12.25 0.12 -11.91
N CYS A 28 -11.33 -0.47 -12.68
CA CYS A 28 -10.56 0.18 -13.73
C CYS A 28 -10.98 -0.32 -15.12
N ALA A 29 -10.62 0.39 -16.17
CA ALA A 29 -10.86 -0.05 -17.52
C ALA A 29 -10.18 -1.41 -17.80
N PRO A 30 -10.76 -2.29 -18.62
CA PRO A 30 -10.11 -3.55 -19.02
C PRO A 30 -8.74 -3.28 -19.64
N ARG A 31 -7.76 -4.11 -19.30
CA ARG A 31 -6.36 -3.99 -19.77
C ARG A 31 -5.74 -2.61 -19.54
N SER A 32 -6.15 -1.94 -18.45
CA SER A 32 -5.73 -0.56 -18.17
C SER A 32 -5.69 -0.34 -16.66
N LYS A 33 -4.96 0.70 -16.25
CA LYS A 33 -4.96 1.19 -14.88
C LYS A 33 -5.95 2.36 -14.67
N VAL A 34 -6.64 2.82 -15.71
CA VAL A 34 -7.52 3.99 -15.67
C VAL A 34 -8.79 3.70 -14.87
N PRO A 35 -9.07 4.42 -13.77
CA PRO A 35 -10.29 4.26 -12.97
C PRO A 35 -11.57 4.51 -13.78
N ARG A 36 -12.59 3.71 -13.58
CA ARG A 36 -13.93 3.90 -14.16
C ARG A 36 -14.79 4.88 -13.35
N LEU A 37 -14.34 5.23 -12.15
CA LEU A 37 -15.07 6.11 -11.23
C LEU A 37 -14.29 7.41 -11.02
N LYS A 38 -14.97 8.54 -11.17
CA LYS A 38 -14.45 9.83 -10.71
C LYS A 38 -14.41 9.83 -9.19
N GLY A 39 -13.36 10.41 -8.60
CA GLY A 39 -13.22 10.45 -7.15
C GLY A 39 -13.04 9.06 -6.51
N TRP A 40 -12.40 8.12 -7.22
CA TRP A 40 -12.16 6.76 -6.73
C TRP A 40 -11.57 6.74 -5.31
N GLN A 41 -10.81 7.76 -4.92
CA GLN A 41 -10.20 7.87 -3.59
C GLN A 41 -11.23 7.86 -2.45
N THR A 42 -12.40 8.44 -2.70
CA THR A 42 -13.48 8.55 -1.71
C THR A 42 -14.52 7.43 -1.84
N VAL A 43 -14.73 6.89 -3.06
CA VAL A 43 -15.76 5.88 -3.31
C VAL A 43 -15.27 4.45 -3.26
N ALA A 44 -13.93 4.22 -3.30
CA ALA A 44 -13.37 2.87 -3.12
C ALA A 44 -13.93 2.22 -1.85
N THR A 45 -14.34 0.96 -1.92
CA THR A 45 -15.10 0.29 -0.87
C THR A 45 -14.76 -1.18 -0.71
N SER A 46 -15.03 -1.72 0.48
CA SER A 46 -15.04 -3.16 0.77
C SER A 46 -16.49 -3.72 0.85
N ASP A 47 -17.51 -2.92 0.50
CA ASP A 47 -18.88 -3.39 0.48
C ASP A 47 -19.14 -4.32 -0.72
N LEU A 48 -19.41 -5.59 -0.46
CA LEU A 48 -19.62 -6.62 -1.47
C LEU A 48 -20.79 -6.31 -2.40
N ALA A 49 -21.86 -5.71 -1.89
CA ALA A 49 -23.04 -5.37 -2.70
C ALA A 49 -22.67 -4.31 -3.75
N THR A 50 -21.88 -3.32 -3.38
CA THR A 50 -21.39 -2.28 -4.28
C THR A 50 -20.41 -2.86 -5.32
N ILE A 51 -19.49 -3.74 -4.91
CA ILE A 51 -18.54 -4.41 -5.80
C ILE A 51 -19.30 -5.23 -6.87
N ARG A 52 -20.30 -6.01 -6.47
CA ARG A 52 -21.16 -6.76 -7.41
C ARG A 52 -21.91 -5.86 -8.39
N LYS A 53 -22.43 -4.72 -7.93
CA LYS A 53 -23.07 -3.71 -8.80
C LYS A 53 -22.08 -3.16 -9.82
N TRP A 54 -20.83 -2.88 -9.41
CA TRP A 54 -19.80 -2.42 -10.34
C TRP A 54 -19.36 -3.50 -11.32
N ALA A 55 -19.21 -4.75 -10.89
CA ALA A 55 -18.91 -5.87 -11.77
C ALA A 55 -19.97 -6.04 -12.88
N ALA A 56 -21.25 -5.93 -12.51
CA ALA A 56 -22.36 -5.99 -13.46
C ALA A 56 -22.37 -4.78 -14.43
N LYS A 57 -22.06 -3.58 -13.91
CA LYS A 57 -22.01 -2.34 -14.71
C LYS A 57 -20.80 -2.27 -15.64
N TYR A 58 -19.68 -2.84 -15.25
CA TYR A 58 -18.40 -2.78 -15.96
C TYR A 58 -17.84 -4.20 -16.19
N PRO A 59 -18.51 -5.02 -17.02
CA PRO A 59 -18.07 -6.42 -17.22
C PRO A 59 -16.65 -6.49 -17.74
N GLY A 60 -15.83 -7.40 -17.18
CA GLY A 60 -14.43 -7.56 -17.54
C GLY A 60 -13.51 -6.42 -17.12
N CYS A 61 -13.96 -5.54 -16.21
CA CYS A 61 -13.09 -4.50 -15.65
C CYS A 61 -11.91 -5.10 -14.89
N ASN A 62 -10.78 -4.39 -14.89
CA ASN A 62 -9.72 -4.63 -13.93
C ASN A 62 -10.15 -4.11 -12.56
N TRP A 63 -9.63 -4.73 -11.50
CA TRP A 63 -9.82 -4.26 -10.14
C TRP A 63 -8.55 -3.63 -9.59
N ALA A 64 -8.73 -2.54 -8.87
CA ALA A 64 -7.67 -1.86 -8.16
C ALA A 64 -7.99 -1.79 -6.66
N VAL A 65 -6.96 -1.89 -5.84
CA VAL A 65 -7.03 -1.62 -4.39
C VAL A 65 -6.49 -0.21 -4.14
N ALA A 66 -7.31 0.63 -3.51
CA ALA A 66 -6.87 1.91 -2.97
C ALA A 66 -5.94 1.64 -1.78
N THR A 67 -4.67 2.00 -1.91
CA THR A 67 -3.65 1.81 -0.87
C THR A 67 -3.72 2.88 0.21
N GLY A 68 -3.08 2.64 1.35
CA GLY A 68 -3.05 3.54 2.49
C GLY A 68 -3.87 3.06 3.67
N LYS A 69 -4.09 3.94 4.63
CA LYS A 69 -4.74 3.64 5.91
C LYS A 69 -6.12 2.99 5.76
N GLY A 70 -6.89 3.39 4.74
CA GLY A 70 -8.25 2.89 4.52
C GLY A 70 -8.33 1.39 4.20
N SER A 71 -7.34 0.84 3.52
CA SER A 71 -7.18 -0.61 3.24
C SER A 71 -6.18 -1.28 4.19
N GLY A 72 -5.50 -0.51 5.04
CA GLY A 72 -4.50 -1.02 5.96
C GLY A 72 -3.23 -1.57 5.29
N VAL A 73 -2.97 -1.20 4.02
CA VAL A 73 -1.83 -1.70 3.25
C VAL A 73 -1.16 -0.61 2.43
N PHE A 74 0.12 -0.78 2.16
CA PHE A 74 0.86 -0.08 1.12
C PHE A 74 1.66 -1.07 0.30
N VAL A 75 2.18 -0.64 -0.84
CA VAL A 75 2.86 -1.51 -1.80
C VAL A 75 4.19 -0.91 -2.21
N LEU A 76 5.23 -1.75 -2.19
CA LEU A 76 6.47 -1.51 -2.92
C LEU A 76 6.28 -2.09 -4.34
N ASP A 77 6.25 -1.21 -5.31
CA ASP A 77 6.15 -1.52 -6.74
C ASP A 77 7.57 -1.59 -7.31
N VAL A 78 8.00 -2.79 -7.67
CA VAL A 78 9.35 -3.09 -8.18
C VAL A 78 9.26 -3.26 -9.69
N ASP A 79 9.70 -2.28 -10.45
CA ASP A 79 9.54 -2.25 -11.90
C ASP A 79 10.76 -2.81 -12.65
N GLY A 80 10.58 -4.00 -13.22
CA GLY A 80 11.52 -4.63 -14.14
C GLY A 80 12.87 -4.99 -13.53
N GLU A 81 13.87 -5.21 -14.38
CA GLU A 81 15.22 -5.60 -13.95
C GLU A 81 15.92 -4.50 -13.14
N LYS A 82 15.75 -3.25 -13.52
CA LYS A 82 16.33 -2.11 -12.80
C LYS A 82 15.78 -1.99 -11.38
N GLY A 83 14.47 -2.19 -11.21
CA GLY A 83 13.85 -2.20 -9.89
C GLY A 83 14.39 -3.34 -9.02
N ARG A 84 14.53 -4.55 -9.58
CA ARG A 84 15.13 -5.69 -8.86
C ARG A 84 16.59 -5.41 -8.46
N ALA A 85 17.40 -4.83 -9.33
CA ALA A 85 18.79 -4.45 -9.02
C ALA A 85 18.86 -3.38 -7.92
N SER A 86 17.99 -2.38 -7.98
CA SER A 86 17.86 -1.35 -6.94
C SER A 86 17.46 -1.94 -5.59
N LEU A 87 16.50 -2.87 -5.61
CA LEU A 87 16.05 -3.57 -4.40
C LEU A 87 17.17 -4.40 -3.78
N ALA A 88 17.90 -5.19 -4.59
CA ALA A 88 19.04 -5.97 -4.11
C ALA A 88 20.13 -5.08 -3.48
N THR A 89 20.39 -3.90 -4.07
CA THR A 89 21.33 -2.92 -3.51
C THR A 89 20.83 -2.39 -2.16
N LEU A 90 19.55 -2.06 -2.07
CA LEU A 90 18.92 -1.55 -0.84
C LEU A 90 18.95 -2.60 0.28
N GLU A 91 18.62 -3.85 -0.04
CA GLU A 91 18.69 -4.98 0.90
C GLU A 91 20.12 -5.29 1.36
N GLY A 92 21.12 -5.06 0.49
CA GLY A 92 22.55 -5.17 0.84
C GLY A 92 23.02 -4.07 1.79
N GLN A 93 22.40 -2.90 1.77
CA GLN A 93 22.70 -1.77 2.68
C GLN A 93 21.96 -1.87 4.02
N HIS A 94 20.87 -2.60 4.07
CA HIS A 94 20.02 -2.81 5.21
C HIS A 94 19.87 -4.31 5.48
N TRP A 95 18.67 -4.75 5.84
CA TRP A 95 18.33 -6.17 5.97
C TRP A 95 17.36 -6.56 4.86
N PRO A 96 17.34 -7.83 4.41
CA PRO A 96 16.38 -8.30 3.44
C PRO A 96 14.93 -7.98 3.85
N LEU A 97 14.08 -7.69 2.87
CA LEU A 97 12.65 -7.56 3.12
C LEU A 97 12.08 -8.90 3.60
N PRO A 98 11.14 -8.87 4.55
CA PRO A 98 10.45 -10.08 4.97
C PRO A 98 9.63 -10.64 3.81
N ASP A 99 9.45 -11.96 3.84
CA ASP A 99 8.50 -12.61 2.96
C ASP A 99 7.10 -12.05 3.19
N THR A 100 6.49 -11.55 2.14
CA THR A 100 5.17 -10.93 2.20
C THR A 100 4.32 -11.30 0.99
N LEU A 101 3.01 -11.07 1.07
CA LEU A 101 2.14 -11.24 -0.08
C LEU A 101 2.69 -10.46 -1.27
N THR A 102 2.88 -11.15 -2.39
CA THR A 102 3.49 -10.59 -3.60
C THR A 102 2.65 -10.96 -4.82
N SER A 103 2.46 -10.00 -5.71
CA SER A 103 1.90 -10.27 -7.04
C SER A 103 2.90 -9.87 -8.12
N GLN A 104 2.98 -10.70 -9.16
CA GLN A 104 3.67 -10.34 -10.39
C GLN A 104 2.77 -9.46 -11.24
N THR A 105 3.34 -8.42 -11.83
CA THR A 105 2.64 -7.58 -12.80
C THR A 105 2.72 -8.20 -14.19
N GLY A 106 1.81 -7.78 -15.09
CA GLY A 106 1.81 -8.27 -16.48
C GLY A 106 2.86 -7.60 -17.37
N ARG A 107 3.87 -6.91 -16.82
CA ARG A 107 4.95 -6.27 -17.60
C ARG A 107 5.80 -7.30 -18.34
N VAL A 108 6.34 -6.93 -19.49
CA VAL A 108 7.19 -7.81 -20.32
C VAL A 108 8.55 -8.05 -19.65
N ASP A 109 9.12 -7.02 -19.05
CA ASP A 109 10.40 -7.03 -18.32
C ASP A 109 10.29 -7.52 -16.86
N GLY A 110 9.10 -7.98 -16.49
CA GLY A 110 8.77 -8.37 -15.14
C GLY A 110 8.54 -7.16 -14.21
N GLY A 111 7.80 -7.39 -13.15
CA GLY A 111 7.55 -6.41 -12.11
C GLY A 111 6.80 -7.08 -10.97
N GLU A 112 6.92 -6.54 -9.78
CA GLU A 112 6.33 -7.11 -8.58
C GLU A 112 5.66 -6.02 -7.76
N HIS A 113 4.50 -6.33 -7.20
CA HIS A 113 3.92 -5.59 -6.10
C HIS A 113 4.17 -6.38 -4.82
N ARG A 114 4.99 -5.86 -3.92
CA ARG A 114 5.20 -6.43 -2.58
C ARG A 114 4.33 -5.66 -1.58
N TRP A 115 3.42 -6.37 -0.93
CA TRP A 115 2.38 -5.79 -0.09
C TRP A 115 2.81 -5.78 1.37
N PHE A 116 2.68 -4.64 2.04
CA PHE A 116 3.01 -4.47 3.45
C PHE A 116 1.82 -3.87 4.20
N LYS A 117 1.69 -4.20 5.49
CA LYS A 117 0.73 -3.54 6.36
C LYS A 117 1.05 -2.05 6.45
N TYR A 118 0.01 -1.23 6.40
CA TYR A 118 0.18 0.21 6.58
C TYR A 118 0.52 0.48 8.05
N PRO A 119 1.65 1.15 8.35
CA PRO A 119 2.12 1.29 9.72
C PRO A 119 1.21 2.19 10.55
N ALA A 120 1.03 1.83 11.81
CA ALA A 120 0.40 2.72 12.78
C ALA A 120 1.34 3.87 13.17
N GLY A 121 0.77 5.05 13.38
CA GLY A 121 1.53 6.19 13.96
C GLY A 121 2.38 7.00 12.97
N CYS A 122 2.49 6.61 11.70
CA CYS A 122 3.12 7.44 10.68
C CYS A 122 2.31 7.47 9.38
N GLU A 123 2.49 8.53 8.61
CA GLU A 123 1.89 8.64 7.28
C GLU A 123 2.94 8.29 6.22
N ILE A 124 2.60 7.33 5.36
CA ILE A 124 3.37 7.01 4.16
C ILE A 124 2.59 7.48 2.95
N ARG A 125 3.22 8.28 2.11
CA ARG A 125 2.66 8.77 0.85
C ARG A 125 3.24 8.01 -0.35
N CYS A 126 2.55 8.11 -1.48
CA CYS A 126 3.09 7.65 -2.74
C CYS A 126 4.39 8.40 -3.07
N SER A 127 5.37 7.66 -3.56
CA SER A 127 6.61 8.25 -4.07
C SER A 127 7.13 7.44 -5.25
N ALA A 128 7.80 8.12 -6.18
CA ALA A 128 8.47 7.48 -7.28
C ALA A 128 9.98 7.47 -7.02
N SER A 129 10.59 6.29 -7.12
CA SER A 129 12.04 6.07 -7.00
C SER A 129 12.71 6.63 -5.73
N LYS A 130 11.95 6.85 -4.64
CA LYS A 130 12.49 7.38 -3.37
C LYS A 130 13.45 6.40 -2.71
N LEU A 131 13.19 5.11 -2.81
CA LEU A 131 14.03 4.05 -2.25
C LEU A 131 15.14 3.56 -3.21
N GLY A 132 15.04 3.90 -4.49
CA GLY A 132 15.93 3.48 -5.55
C GLY A 132 15.25 3.56 -6.90
N GLN A 133 16.03 3.51 -7.98
CA GLN A 133 15.50 3.60 -9.34
C GLN A 133 14.48 2.48 -9.58
N CYS A 134 13.31 2.81 -10.13
CA CYS A 134 12.22 1.86 -10.39
C CYS A 134 11.69 1.12 -9.15
N LEU A 135 11.80 1.76 -7.98
CA LEU A 135 11.18 1.37 -6.72
C LEU A 135 10.18 2.44 -6.32
N ASP A 136 8.90 2.19 -6.60
CA ASP A 136 7.83 3.12 -6.30
C ASP A 136 7.03 2.68 -5.07
N ILE A 137 6.57 3.64 -4.29
CA ILE A 137 5.66 3.38 -3.18
C ILE A 137 4.25 3.80 -3.56
N ARG A 138 3.32 2.86 -3.43
CA ARG A 138 1.88 3.11 -3.56
C ARG A 138 1.25 3.01 -2.16
N ALA A 139 0.91 4.15 -1.59
CA ALA A 139 0.42 4.29 -0.22
C ALA A 139 -0.77 5.25 -0.15
N ALA A 140 -0.82 6.17 0.80
CA ALA A 140 -1.92 7.12 0.92
C ALA A 140 -2.12 7.92 -0.37
N GLY A 141 -3.35 7.89 -0.91
CA GLY A 141 -3.71 8.53 -2.16
C GLY A 141 -3.35 7.74 -3.43
N GLY A 142 -2.77 6.55 -3.29
CA GLY A 142 -2.42 5.67 -4.41
C GLY A 142 -3.33 4.45 -4.56
N TYR A 143 -3.00 3.64 -5.57
CA TYR A 143 -3.64 2.35 -5.82
C TYR A 143 -2.73 1.46 -6.65
N VAL A 144 -3.02 0.17 -6.65
CA VAL A 144 -2.43 -0.82 -7.55
C VAL A 144 -3.50 -1.72 -8.14
N ILE A 145 -3.24 -2.18 -9.36
CA ILE A 145 -4.08 -3.21 -9.98
C ILE A 145 -3.77 -4.56 -9.33
N VAL A 146 -4.81 -5.35 -9.07
CA VAL A 146 -4.68 -6.66 -8.43
C VAL A 146 -4.91 -7.81 -9.39
N ALA A 147 -4.32 -8.96 -9.07
CA ALA A 147 -4.58 -10.22 -9.77
C ALA A 147 -6.09 -10.59 -9.65
N PRO A 148 -6.69 -11.27 -10.62
CA PRO A 148 -6.14 -11.69 -11.90
C PRO A 148 -6.41 -10.67 -13.04
N SER A 149 -6.49 -9.38 -12.74
CA SER A 149 -6.65 -8.30 -13.73
C SER A 149 -5.63 -8.43 -14.87
N ILE A 150 -5.96 -7.86 -16.03
CA ILE A 150 -5.11 -7.96 -17.22
C ILE A 150 -4.34 -6.66 -17.41
N HIS A 151 -3.03 -6.77 -17.57
CA HIS A 151 -2.15 -5.66 -17.92
C HIS A 151 -2.36 -5.22 -19.40
N GLU A 152 -1.94 -4.02 -19.77
CA GLU A 152 -2.02 -3.51 -21.14
C GLU A 152 -1.31 -4.40 -22.17
N THR A 153 -0.25 -5.11 -21.76
CA THR A 153 0.46 -6.12 -22.58
C THR A 153 -0.39 -7.34 -22.89
N GLY A 154 -1.54 -7.52 -22.26
CA GLY A 154 -2.39 -8.71 -22.36
C GLY A 154 -2.05 -9.82 -21.37
N ARG A 155 -0.99 -9.69 -20.58
CA ARG A 155 -0.63 -10.65 -19.54
C ARG A 155 -1.42 -10.38 -18.24
N PRO A 156 -1.81 -11.42 -17.48
CA PRO A 156 -2.47 -11.22 -16.20
C PRO A 156 -1.50 -10.76 -15.13
N TYR A 157 -2.01 -10.02 -14.14
CA TYR A 157 -1.42 -9.93 -12.83
C TYR A 157 -1.64 -11.28 -12.13
N GLN A 158 -0.65 -11.75 -11.36
CA GLN A 158 -0.70 -13.06 -10.72
C GLN A 158 -0.19 -12.99 -9.28
N TRP A 159 -0.93 -13.57 -8.33
CA TRP A 159 -0.38 -13.79 -6.99
C TRP A 159 0.71 -14.88 -7.06
N VAL A 160 1.86 -14.63 -6.43
CA VAL A 160 2.95 -15.62 -6.34
C VAL A 160 2.55 -16.71 -5.35
N GLU A 161 2.16 -16.33 -4.16
CA GLU A 161 1.67 -17.21 -3.11
C GLU A 161 0.43 -16.55 -2.47
N PRO A 162 -0.78 -16.85 -2.97
CA PRO A 162 -2.00 -16.13 -2.58
C PRO A 162 -2.38 -16.30 -1.10
N GLN A 163 -1.84 -17.32 -0.43
CA GLN A 163 -2.08 -17.58 1.00
C GLN A 163 -1.04 -16.92 1.92
N ARG A 164 0.05 -16.37 1.37
CA ARG A 164 1.07 -15.69 2.16
C ARG A 164 0.46 -14.46 2.86
N PRO A 165 0.70 -14.27 4.17
CA PRO A 165 0.19 -13.10 4.87
C PRO A 165 0.89 -11.81 4.40
N VAL A 166 0.20 -10.69 4.57
CA VAL A 166 0.81 -9.36 4.44
C VAL A 166 1.68 -9.13 5.67
N ALA A 167 2.98 -8.93 5.47
CA ALA A 167 3.94 -8.69 6.53
C ALA A 167 3.97 -7.22 6.98
N ASP A 168 4.52 -6.99 8.16
CA ASP A 168 4.93 -5.64 8.56
C ASP A 168 6.19 -5.24 7.77
N ALA A 169 6.26 -3.99 7.32
CA ALA A 169 7.47 -3.48 6.70
C ALA A 169 8.59 -3.33 7.73
N PRO A 170 9.86 -3.58 7.38
CA PRO A 170 10.96 -3.42 8.31
C PRO A 170 11.13 -1.94 8.71
N THR A 171 11.60 -1.72 9.93
CA THR A 171 11.75 -0.37 10.51
C THR A 171 12.57 0.56 9.62
N TRP A 172 13.68 0.08 9.05
CA TRP A 172 14.52 0.87 8.16
C TRP A 172 13.75 1.40 6.94
N MET A 173 12.83 0.59 6.38
CA MET A 173 12.01 1.00 5.23
C MET A 173 11.03 2.10 5.64
N ILE A 174 10.39 1.96 6.80
CA ILE A 174 9.48 2.99 7.33
C ILE A 174 10.22 4.29 7.60
N GLU A 175 11.41 4.24 8.19
CA GLU A 175 12.25 5.42 8.46
C GLU A 175 12.66 6.17 7.19
N LEU A 176 12.95 5.45 6.09
CA LEU A 176 13.26 6.04 4.79
C LEU A 176 12.02 6.66 4.12
N LEU A 177 10.84 6.12 4.38
CA LEU A 177 9.59 6.56 3.77
C LEU A 177 8.87 7.65 4.56
N ALA A 178 8.99 7.65 5.89
CA ALA A 178 8.37 8.65 6.73
C ALA A 178 8.82 10.06 6.32
N ASP A 179 7.87 10.97 6.21
CA ASP A 179 8.19 12.38 6.04
C ASP A 179 8.84 12.89 7.32
N LYS A 180 10.05 13.47 7.20
CA LYS A 180 10.84 14.01 8.33
C LYS A 180 10.18 15.21 9.03
N THR A 181 8.89 15.42 8.88
CA THR A 181 8.17 16.63 9.30
C THR A 181 7.50 16.55 10.66
N GLU A 182 7.57 15.44 11.38
CA GLU A 182 7.17 15.41 12.79
C GLU A 182 8.35 14.99 13.68
N LYS A 183 9.14 15.99 14.11
CA LYS A 183 9.88 15.84 15.35
C LYS A 183 8.83 15.61 16.44
N PRO A 184 8.91 14.56 17.24
CA PRO A 184 8.07 14.45 18.42
C PRO A 184 8.27 15.71 19.24
N SER A 185 7.22 16.43 19.54
CA SER A 185 7.25 17.55 20.50
C SER A 185 7.59 16.94 21.85
N VAL A 186 8.87 16.97 22.21
CA VAL A 186 9.30 16.69 23.57
C VAL A 186 8.71 17.82 24.39
N SER A 187 7.61 17.55 25.06
CA SER A 187 7.07 18.43 26.09
C SER A 187 8.18 18.68 27.10
N ARG A 188 8.64 19.92 27.13
CA ARG A 188 9.65 20.40 28.08
C ARG A 188 9.11 20.11 29.49
N PRO A 189 9.83 19.41 30.36
CA PRO A 189 9.36 19.22 31.73
C PRO A 189 9.21 20.60 32.38
N GLU A 190 8.04 20.85 32.95
CA GLU A 190 7.80 22.05 33.75
C GLU A 190 8.86 22.13 34.86
N ARG A 191 9.58 23.25 34.90
CA ARG A 191 10.51 23.53 35.97
C ARG A 191 9.69 23.65 37.25
N PHE A 192 9.77 22.67 38.11
CA PHE A 192 9.34 22.80 39.48
C PHE A 192 10.14 23.94 40.12
N GLY A 193 9.43 25.04 40.46
CA GLY A 193 10.00 26.14 41.20
C GLY A 193 10.49 25.68 42.55
N ILE A 194 11.78 25.86 42.81
CA ILE A 194 12.36 25.69 44.14
C ILE A 194 11.78 26.79 45.00
N LEU A 195 10.94 26.43 45.98
CA LEU A 195 10.54 27.33 47.06
C LEU A 195 11.76 27.58 47.95
N THR A 196 12.32 28.77 47.88
CA THR A 196 13.31 29.26 48.80
C THR A 196 12.63 29.52 50.15
N ALA A 197 13.04 28.76 51.16
CA ALA A 197 12.62 28.94 52.53
C ALA A 197 13.11 30.29 53.07
N GLY A 198 12.17 31.10 53.58
CA GLY A 198 12.42 32.43 54.11
C GLY A 198 13.28 32.43 55.37
N GLU A 199 14.09 33.48 55.44
CA GLU A 199 14.92 33.87 56.54
C GLU A 199 14.08 34.08 57.80
N ARG A 200 14.49 33.44 58.93
CA ARG A 200 14.04 33.78 60.26
C ARG A 200 15.01 34.77 60.86
N SER A 201 14.61 36.01 60.97
CA SER A 201 15.29 37.04 61.78
C SER A 201 15.03 36.78 63.26
N TRP A 202 16.11 36.65 64.08
CA TRP A 202 16.08 36.76 65.51
C TRP A 202 16.42 38.19 65.87
N GLN A 203 15.53 38.87 66.57
CA GLN A 203 15.86 40.05 67.34
C GLN A 203 15.31 39.88 68.77
N SER A 204 16.24 39.88 69.71
CA SER A 204 16.23 40.25 71.13
C SER A 204 15.08 39.81 72.00
#